data_60a83f38d4b9e873511fa6c786ce8de3
#
_entry.id   60a83f38d4b9e873511fa6c786ce8de3
#
_cell.length_a   1.000
_cell.length_b   1.000
_cell.length_c   1.000
_cell.angle_alpha   90.00
_cell.angle_beta   90.00
_cell.angle_gamma   90.00
#
_symmetry.space_group_name_H-M   'P 1'
#
loop_
_entity.id
_entity.type
_entity.pdbx_description
1 polymer ?
#
loop_
_entity_poly.entity_id
_entity_poly.type
_entity_poly.pdbx_seq_one_letter_code
_entity_poly.pdbx_strand_id
1 'polypeptide(L)'
;MLKLHVLASGSKGNAAIVENAKTGTGVLIDCGIFKRDFLERCDQAGFDPAGIEAVFITHEHGDHTKGLGVVLRGLAKLGCAPTIFANRACIDASSTLQKIADDFGISPLALEQDSIEAAGLNVLPFATSHDAAASFGFRIEAPDGDALGYITDSGIVTSAAHEALLDVRILALESNHDENMLKNGSYPYVIKRRIASELGHLSNPQATEELAALITESRTAGLCTPETVVAMHVSQNNNDYNLPRAALEKGLAIADGNARVLCGYQGRLTSVS
;
A
#
# COMPACT_ATOMS: atom_id res chain seq x y z
N MET A 1 -3.79 -16.87 -8.45
CA MET A 1 -2.58 -16.18 -7.95
C MET A 1 -2.75 -14.68 -8.12
N LEU A 2 -2.24 -13.92 -7.16
CA LEU A 2 -2.21 -12.44 -7.15
C LEU A 2 -0.95 -11.93 -7.84
N LYS A 3 -1.07 -10.75 -8.47
CA LYS A 3 0.09 -9.93 -8.86
C LYS A 3 -0.04 -8.55 -8.23
N LEU A 4 1.08 -7.97 -7.83
CA LEU A 4 1.15 -6.60 -7.32
C LEU A 4 1.87 -5.70 -8.33
N HIS A 5 1.23 -4.64 -8.75
CA HIS A 5 1.81 -3.60 -9.59
C HIS A 5 1.86 -2.29 -8.79
N VAL A 6 3.01 -2.00 -8.19
CA VAL A 6 3.24 -0.70 -7.53
C VAL A 6 3.53 0.31 -8.63
N LEU A 7 2.50 1.07 -9.01
CA LEU A 7 2.62 2.09 -10.04
C LEU A 7 3.47 3.25 -9.54
N ALA A 8 3.30 3.65 -8.28
CA ALA A 8 4.15 4.61 -7.61
C ALA A 8 4.08 4.41 -6.09
N SER A 9 5.16 4.71 -5.39
CA SER A 9 5.20 4.70 -3.93
C SER A 9 6.16 5.76 -3.41
N GLY A 10 5.65 6.64 -2.53
CA GLY A 10 6.37 7.73 -1.89
C GLY A 10 5.58 9.03 -1.81
N SER A 11 6.12 10.04 -1.13
CA SER A 11 5.45 11.29 -0.75
C SER A 11 5.00 12.20 -1.92
N LYS A 12 5.31 11.85 -3.16
CA LYS A 12 4.81 12.58 -4.34
C LYS A 12 3.63 11.91 -5.02
N GLY A 13 3.21 10.75 -4.57
CA GLY A 13 2.03 10.06 -5.05
C GLY A 13 2.17 8.55 -4.94
N ASN A 14 1.11 7.92 -4.46
CA ASN A 14 1.00 6.49 -4.25
C ASN A 14 -0.13 5.94 -5.14
N ALA A 15 0.10 4.78 -5.74
CA ALA A 15 -0.90 4.01 -6.47
C ALA A 15 -0.39 2.59 -6.66
N ALA A 16 -1.19 1.60 -6.36
CA ALA A 16 -0.88 0.20 -6.59
C ALA A 16 -2.10 -0.55 -7.12
N ILE A 17 -1.88 -1.53 -7.99
CA ILE A 17 -2.93 -2.43 -8.47
C ILE A 17 -2.63 -3.83 -7.96
N VAL A 18 -3.63 -4.48 -7.37
CA VAL A 18 -3.60 -5.91 -7.09
C VAL A 18 -4.46 -6.61 -8.13
N GLU A 19 -3.82 -7.35 -9.02
CA GLU A 19 -4.44 -8.07 -10.13
C GLU A 19 -4.76 -9.51 -9.72
N ASN A 20 -5.97 -9.93 -10.03
CA ASN A 20 -6.32 -11.34 -10.07
C ASN A 20 -5.82 -11.93 -11.39
N ALA A 21 -4.73 -12.69 -11.36
CA ALA A 21 -4.11 -13.23 -12.56
C ALA A 21 -5.00 -14.21 -13.35
N LYS A 22 -6.10 -14.73 -12.75
CA LYS A 22 -7.03 -15.64 -13.44
C LYS A 22 -8.01 -14.90 -14.32
N THR A 23 -8.46 -13.71 -13.90
CA THR A 23 -9.47 -12.92 -14.61
C THR A 23 -8.87 -11.79 -15.43
N GLY A 24 -7.66 -11.33 -15.06
CA GLY A 24 -7.05 -10.11 -15.59
C GLY A 24 -7.69 -8.83 -15.07
N THR A 25 -8.61 -8.95 -14.07
CA THR A 25 -9.21 -7.80 -13.37
C THR A 25 -8.49 -7.54 -12.06
N GLY A 26 -8.72 -6.40 -11.42
CA GLY A 26 -8.03 -6.06 -10.20
C GLY A 26 -8.65 -4.92 -9.41
N VAL A 27 -8.03 -4.64 -8.27
CA VAL A 27 -8.38 -3.50 -7.41
C VAL A 27 -7.23 -2.49 -7.41
N LEU A 28 -7.59 -1.22 -7.41
CA LEU A 28 -6.64 -0.11 -7.27
C LEU A 28 -6.59 0.34 -5.80
N ILE A 29 -5.41 0.43 -5.23
CA ILE A 29 -5.18 1.01 -3.90
C ILE A 29 -4.57 2.39 -4.12
N ASP A 30 -5.30 3.42 -3.71
CA ASP A 30 -4.95 4.84 -3.88
C ASP A 30 -4.73 5.27 -5.34
N CYS A 31 -4.75 6.58 -5.58
CA CYS A 31 -4.36 7.16 -6.86
C CYS A 31 -3.88 8.61 -6.67
N GLY A 32 -2.68 8.76 -6.11
CA GLY A 32 -2.02 10.04 -5.89
C GLY A 32 -1.15 10.50 -7.07
N ILE A 33 -1.16 9.80 -8.20
CA ILE A 33 -0.33 10.11 -9.38
C ILE A 33 -1.14 10.71 -10.53
N PHE A 34 -0.46 11.35 -11.47
CA PHE A 34 -1.12 11.90 -12.65
C PHE A 34 -1.63 10.80 -13.58
N LYS A 35 -2.76 11.06 -14.27
CA LYS A 35 -3.37 10.10 -15.21
C LYS A 35 -2.39 9.61 -16.28
N ARG A 36 -1.48 10.45 -16.78
CA ARG A 36 -0.48 10.04 -17.76
C ARG A 36 0.41 8.94 -17.21
N ASP A 37 0.97 9.16 -16.02
CA ASP A 37 1.88 8.22 -15.37
C ASP A 37 1.15 6.93 -14.95
N PHE A 38 -0.13 7.07 -14.56
CA PHE A 38 -1.01 5.94 -14.27
C PHE A 38 -1.18 5.04 -15.50
N LEU A 39 -1.60 5.60 -16.64
CA LEU A 39 -1.84 4.84 -17.87
C LEU A 39 -0.55 4.23 -18.44
N GLU A 40 0.54 5.00 -18.44
CA GLU A 40 1.86 4.51 -18.88
C GLU A 40 2.33 3.31 -18.06
N ARG A 41 2.14 3.34 -16.74
CA ARG A 41 2.57 2.24 -15.86
C ARG A 41 1.63 1.04 -15.89
N CYS A 42 0.34 1.24 -16.16
CA CYS A 42 -0.57 0.13 -16.49
C CYS A 42 -0.10 -0.59 -17.76
N ASP A 43 0.23 0.16 -18.82
CA ASP A 43 0.76 -0.40 -20.07
C ASP A 43 2.08 -1.18 -19.84
N GLN A 44 3.03 -0.61 -19.09
CA GLN A 44 4.28 -1.27 -18.70
C GLN A 44 4.04 -2.55 -17.88
N ALA A 45 2.98 -2.57 -17.06
CA ALA A 45 2.58 -3.74 -16.27
C ALA A 45 1.89 -4.82 -17.13
N GLY A 46 1.43 -4.46 -18.32
CA GLY A 46 0.56 -5.30 -19.14
C GLY A 46 -0.85 -5.45 -18.56
N PHE A 47 -1.28 -4.49 -17.73
CA PHE A 47 -2.60 -4.49 -17.10
C PHE A 47 -3.54 -3.52 -17.84
N ASP A 48 -4.71 -4.03 -18.26
CA ASP A 48 -5.75 -3.18 -18.85
C ASP A 48 -6.44 -2.33 -17.77
N PRO A 49 -6.33 -0.98 -17.79
CA PRO A 49 -7.01 -0.13 -16.83
C PRO A 49 -8.53 -0.33 -16.77
N ALA A 50 -9.16 -0.81 -17.84
CA ALA A 50 -10.59 -1.14 -17.86
C ALA A 50 -10.93 -2.37 -16.97
N GLY A 51 -9.94 -3.16 -16.58
CA GLY A 51 -10.08 -4.26 -15.64
C GLY A 51 -10.14 -3.86 -14.16
N ILE A 52 -10.07 -2.55 -13.82
CA ILE A 52 -10.22 -2.09 -12.44
C ILE A 52 -11.70 -2.13 -12.05
N GLU A 53 -12.05 -3.00 -11.10
CA GLU A 53 -13.42 -3.16 -10.60
C GLU A 53 -13.69 -2.36 -9.33
N ALA A 54 -12.65 -2.12 -8.51
CA ALA A 54 -12.77 -1.31 -7.29
C ALA A 54 -11.54 -0.46 -7.04
N VAL A 55 -11.75 0.64 -6.29
CA VAL A 55 -10.70 1.52 -5.77
C VAL A 55 -10.84 1.59 -4.26
N PHE A 56 -9.77 1.30 -3.54
CA PHE A 56 -9.68 1.40 -2.08
C PHE A 56 -8.78 2.55 -1.69
N ILE A 57 -9.27 3.46 -0.87
CA ILE A 57 -8.51 4.60 -0.36
C ILE A 57 -7.99 4.28 1.04
N THR A 58 -6.67 4.31 1.21
CA THR A 58 -6.02 4.10 2.51
C THR A 58 -6.35 5.23 3.47
N HIS A 59 -6.22 6.48 3.04
CA HIS A 59 -6.52 7.68 3.81
C HIS A 59 -6.62 8.91 2.89
N GLU A 60 -6.97 10.08 3.47
CA GLU A 60 -7.34 11.28 2.70
C GLU A 60 -6.18 12.14 2.19
N HIS A 61 -4.92 11.87 2.53
CA HIS A 61 -3.79 12.72 2.15
C HIS A 61 -3.67 12.87 0.62
N GLY A 62 -3.17 14.04 0.20
CA GLY A 62 -3.16 14.40 -1.21
C GLY A 62 -2.30 13.52 -2.11
N ASP A 63 -1.23 12.95 -1.59
CA ASP A 63 -0.37 12.00 -2.31
C ASP A 63 -1.01 10.61 -2.48
N HIS A 64 -2.18 10.37 -1.88
CA HIS A 64 -3.01 9.17 -2.08
C HIS A 64 -4.23 9.45 -2.95
N THR A 65 -4.71 10.70 -3.02
CA THR A 65 -6.02 11.00 -3.61
C THR A 65 -6.02 11.98 -4.77
N LYS A 66 -4.99 12.84 -4.94
CA LYS A 66 -5.03 13.99 -5.87
C LYS A 66 -5.17 13.62 -7.35
N GLY A 67 -4.78 12.42 -7.77
CA GLY A 67 -4.90 11.95 -9.15
C GLY A 67 -6.24 11.28 -9.45
N LEU A 68 -6.92 10.80 -8.42
CA LEU A 68 -8.05 9.87 -8.52
C LEU A 68 -9.19 10.40 -9.40
N GLY A 69 -9.68 11.61 -9.18
CA GLY A 69 -10.80 12.15 -9.97
C GLY A 69 -10.51 12.29 -11.46
N VAL A 70 -9.24 12.53 -11.85
CA VAL A 70 -8.83 12.59 -13.27
C VAL A 70 -8.71 11.19 -13.87
N VAL A 71 -8.22 10.24 -13.09
CA VAL A 71 -8.12 8.84 -13.50
C VAL A 71 -9.51 8.25 -13.66
N LEU A 72 -10.43 8.43 -12.73
CA LEU A 72 -11.82 7.96 -12.80
C LEU A 72 -12.55 8.49 -14.06
N ARG A 73 -12.39 9.77 -14.38
CA ARG A 73 -12.93 10.32 -15.64
C ARG A 73 -12.28 9.69 -16.88
N GLY A 74 -11.02 9.23 -16.75
CA GLY A 74 -10.34 8.49 -17.81
C GLY A 74 -10.92 7.08 -17.98
N LEU A 75 -11.12 6.37 -16.88
CA LEU A 75 -11.69 5.02 -16.84
C LEU A 75 -13.15 5.02 -17.35
N ALA A 76 -13.95 6.01 -16.98
CA ALA A 76 -15.32 6.16 -17.48
C ALA A 76 -15.37 6.28 -19.00
N LYS A 77 -14.37 6.93 -19.65
CA LYS A 77 -14.27 7.00 -21.12
C LYS A 77 -13.92 5.66 -21.77
N LEU A 78 -13.35 4.73 -21.01
CA LEU A 78 -13.09 3.35 -21.42
C LEU A 78 -14.27 2.41 -21.11
N GLY A 79 -15.38 2.96 -20.59
CA GLY A 79 -16.55 2.19 -20.18
C GLY A 79 -16.41 1.52 -18.82
N CYS A 80 -15.37 1.88 -18.04
CA CYS A 80 -15.11 1.32 -16.70
C CYS A 80 -15.60 2.28 -15.61
N ALA A 81 -16.39 1.77 -14.67
CA ALA A 81 -16.94 2.51 -13.52
C ALA A 81 -16.66 1.70 -12.23
N PRO A 82 -15.44 1.73 -11.69
CA PRO A 82 -15.10 0.99 -10.49
C PRO A 82 -15.87 1.50 -9.27
N THR A 83 -16.22 0.60 -8.35
CA THR A 83 -16.74 0.98 -7.05
C THR A 83 -15.62 1.60 -6.21
N ILE A 84 -15.84 2.77 -5.61
CA ILE A 84 -14.85 3.46 -4.80
C ILE A 84 -15.18 3.23 -3.33
N PHE A 85 -14.21 2.80 -2.53
CA PHE A 85 -14.33 2.59 -1.11
C PHE A 85 -13.42 3.54 -0.34
N ALA A 86 -14.00 4.31 0.59
CA ALA A 86 -13.25 5.17 1.52
C ALA A 86 -13.98 5.28 2.86
N ASN A 87 -13.22 5.54 3.93
CA ASN A 87 -13.80 5.79 5.23
C ASN A 87 -14.50 7.15 5.27
N ARG A 88 -15.62 7.24 5.99
CA ARG A 88 -16.41 8.46 6.11
C ARG A 88 -15.60 9.62 6.68
N ALA A 89 -14.76 9.37 7.68
CA ALA A 89 -13.91 10.40 8.27
C ALA A 89 -12.92 10.99 7.25
N CYS A 90 -12.34 10.15 6.37
CA CYS A 90 -11.48 10.60 5.27
C CYS A 90 -12.24 11.47 4.27
N ILE A 91 -13.48 11.10 3.93
CA ILE A 91 -14.32 11.89 3.02
C ILE A 91 -14.60 13.26 3.62
N ASP A 92 -15.00 13.31 4.90
CA ASP A 92 -15.35 14.55 5.60
C ASP A 92 -14.12 15.47 5.77
N ALA A 93 -12.92 14.91 5.88
CA ALA A 93 -11.66 15.66 6.02
C ALA A 93 -11.06 16.16 4.69
N SER A 94 -11.52 15.67 3.53
CA SER A 94 -10.91 15.95 2.23
C SER A 94 -11.88 16.51 1.20
N SER A 95 -11.67 17.76 0.80
CA SER A 95 -12.43 18.36 -0.31
C SER A 95 -12.28 17.60 -1.64
N THR A 96 -11.16 16.94 -1.84
CA THR A 96 -10.93 16.06 -3.01
C THR A 96 -11.86 14.85 -2.96
N LEU A 97 -11.94 14.15 -1.83
CA LEU A 97 -12.81 12.99 -1.67
C LEU A 97 -14.29 13.38 -1.65
N GLN A 98 -14.66 14.52 -1.05
CA GLN A 98 -16.02 15.07 -1.13
C GLN A 98 -16.45 15.26 -2.59
N LYS A 99 -15.59 15.90 -3.39
CA LYS A 99 -15.87 16.08 -4.82
C LYS A 99 -15.97 14.75 -5.57
N ILE A 100 -15.17 13.77 -5.25
CA ILE A 100 -15.26 12.43 -5.85
C ILE A 100 -16.56 11.73 -5.43
N ALA A 101 -16.97 11.89 -4.17
CA ALA A 101 -18.24 11.36 -3.69
C ALA A 101 -19.44 11.97 -4.46
N ASP A 102 -19.39 13.28 -4.73
CA ASP A 102 -20.44 13.99 -5.50
C ASP A 102 -20.45 13.55 -6.97
N ASP A 103 -19.26 13.40 -7.60
CA ASP A 103 -19.14 13.12 -9.03
C ASP A 103 -19.36 11.62 -9.37
N PHE A 104 -18.98 10.69 -8.49
CA PHE A 104 -18.91 9.23 -8.78
C PHE A 104 -19.58 8.35 -7.72
N GLY A 105 -19.88 8.88 -6.53
CA GLY A 105 -20.25 8.09 -5.36
C GLY A 105 -19.07 7.41 -4.70
N ILE A 106 -19.15 7.22 -3.38
CA ILE A 106 -18.17 6.46 -2.58
C ILE A 106 -18.95 5.54 -1.65
N SER A 107 -18.63 4.26 -1.69
CA SER A 107 -19.13 3.26 -0.75
C SER A 107 -18.34 3.34 0.57
N PRO A 108 -18.97 3.08 1.72
CA PRO A 108 -18.29 3.15 3.00
C PRO A 108 -17.23 2.06 3.15
N LEU A 109 -16.07 2.42 3.70
CA LEU A 109 -15.03 1.52 4.18
C LEU A 109 -15.00 1.59 5.70
N ALA A 110 -15.22 0.47 6.38
CA ALA A 110 -15.20 0.37 7.84
C ALA A 110 -14.41 -0.85 8.29
N LEU A 111 -13.81 -0.79 9.49
CA LEU A 111 -13.04 -1.91 10.07
C LEU A 111 -13.90 -3.09 10.50
N GLU A 112 -15.19 -2.84 10.74
CA GLU A 112 -16.16 -3.83 11.21
C GLU A 112 -16.76 -4.66 10.05
N GLN A 113 -16.31 -4.40 8.82
CA GLN A 113 -16.72 -5.19 7.66
C GLN A 113 -15.92 -6.49 7.63
N ASP A 114 -16.59 -7.61 7.41
CA ASP A 114 -15.93 -8.91 7.30
C ASP A 114 -14.92 -8.87 6.14
N SER A 115 -15.36 -8.79 4.92
CA SER A 115 -14.52 -8.58 3.73
C SER A 115 -15.32 -7.90 2.63
N ILE A 116 -14.62 -7.24 1.72
CA ILE A 116 -15.23 -6.65 0.53
C ILE A 116 -14.81 -7.49 -0.68
N GLU A 117 -15.79 -8.07 -1.37
CA GLU A 117 -15.52 -8.82 -2.59
C GLU A 117 -15.45 -7.85 -3.79
N ALA A 118 -14.33 -7.86 -4.51
CA ALA A 118 -14.12 -7.10 -5.73
C ALA A 118 -13.08 -7.79 -6.63
N ALA A 119 -13.26 -7.80 -7.94
CA ALA A 119 -12.38 -8.45 -8.91
C ALA A 119 -12.17 -9.95 -8.63
N GLY A 120 -13.15 -10.62 -8.00
CA GLY A 120 -13.02 -11.99 -7.52
C GLY A 120 -11.96 -12.16 -6.43
N LEU A 121 -11.69 -11.11 -5.66
CA LEU A 121 -10.77 -11.06 -4.53
C LEU A 121 -11.53 -10.64 -3.27
N ASN A 122 -11.10 -11.14 -2.11
CA ASN A 122 -11.55 -10.68 -0.80
C ASN A 122 -10.56 -9.63 -0.28
N VAL A 123 -11.04 -8.43 0.03
CA VAL A 123 -10.27 -7.32 0.57
C VAL A 123 -10.68 -7.06 2.01
N LEU A 124 -9.77 -7.30 2.96
CA LEU A 124 -9.95 -7.05 4.39
C LEU A 124 -9.17 -5.79 4.78
N PRO A 125 -9.84 -4.71 5.18
CA PRO A 125 -9.17 -3.54 5.72
C PRO A 125 -8.73 -3.78 7.17
N PHE A 126 -7.55 -3.25 7.53
CA PHE A 126 -7.11 -3.14 8.92
C PHE A 126 -6.60 -1.73 9.20
N ALA A 127 -6.67 -1.29 10.47
CA ALA A 127 -6.22 0.05 10.84
C ALA A 127 -4.69 0.15 10.81
N THR A 128 -4.18 1.25 10.27
CA THR A 128 -2.79 1.69 10.42
C THR A 128 -2.70 2.83 11.42
N SER A 129 -1.49 3.17 11.87
CA SER A 129 -1.25 4.25 12.83
C SER A 129 -0.65 5.45 12.10
N HIS A 130 -1.50 6.38 11.67
CA HIS A 130 -1.07 7.55 10.89
C HIS A 130 -1.83 8.81 11.30
N ASP A 131 -1.26 9.99 11.03
CA ASP A 131 -1.85 11.30 11.33
C ASP A 131 -2.88 11.73 10.26
N ALA A 132 -3.85 10.85 10.03
CA ALA A 132 -4.98 11.01 9.13
C ALA A 132 -6.31 10.93 9.90
N ALA A 133 -7.41 11.31 9.28
CA ALA A 133 -8.75 11.20 9.89
C ALA A 133 -9.14 9.73 10.16
N ALA A 134 -8.71 8.83 9.29
CA ALA A 134 -8.68 7.38 9.46
C ALA A 134 -7.66 6.82 8.46
N SER A 135 -6.95 5.74 8.81
CA SER A 135 -5.98 5.12 7.89
C SER A 135 -6.04 3.60 7.92
N PHE A 136 -5.82 2.99 6.75
CA PHE A 136 -6.01 1.56 6.52
C PHE A 136 -4.86 0.95 5.73
N GLY A 137 -4.51 -0.29 6.11
CA GLY A 137 -3.85 -1.25 5.24
C GLY A 137 -4.87 -2.30 4.77
N PHE A 138 -4.44 -3.20 3.91
CA PHE A 138 -5.32 -4.22 3.31
C PHE A 138 -4.64 -5.58 3.30
N ARG A 139 -5.40 -6.61 3.71
CA ARG A 139 -5.13 -7.99 3.35
C ARG A 139 -6.01 -8.34 2.16
N ILE A 140 -5.43 -8.87 1.10
CA ILE A 140 -6.14 -9.20 -0.13
C ILE A 140 -5.91 -10.67 -0.44
N GLU A 141 -7.00 -11.41 -0.58
CA GLU A 141 -6.97 -12.85 -0.77
C GLU A 141 -7.67 -13.26 -2.07
N ALA A 142 -7.03 -14.14 -2.81
CA ALA A 142 -7.66 -14.81 -3.94
C ALA A 142 -8.38 -16.09 -3.49
N PRO A 143 -9.38 -16.58 -4.25
CA PRO A 143 -10.14 -17.80 -3.89
C PRO A 143 -9.30 -19.08 -3.76
N ASP A 144 -8.08 -19.09 -4.25
CA ASP A 144 -7.15 -20.22 -4.13
C ASP A 144 -6.27 -20.16 -2.88
N GLY A 145 -6.52 -19.21 -1.97
CA GLY A 145 -5.76 -19.01 -0.72
C GLY A 145 -4.49 -18.18 -0.88
N ASP A 146 -4.17 -17.71 -2.10
CA ASP A 146 -3.05 -16.79 -2.31
C ASP A 146 -3.37 -15.42 -1.70
N ALA A 147 -2.48 -14.91 -0.84
CA ALA A 147 -2.71 -13.69 -0.07
C ALA A 147 -1.58 -12.66 -0.23
N LEU A 148 -1.98 -11.39 -0.14
CA LEU A 148 -1.12 -10.21 -0.18
C LEU A 148 -1.44 -9.31 1.01
N GLY A 149 -0.40 -8.88 1.75
CA GLY A 149 -0.48 -7.84 2.77
C GLY A 149 0.04 -6.50 2.23
N TYR A 150 -0.71 -5.43 2.45
CA TYR A 150 -0.35 -4.09 2.02
C TYR A 150 -0.46 -3.11 3.18
N ILE A 151 0.66 -2.57 3.61
CA ILE A 151 0.73 -1.54 4.66
C ILE A 151 1.68 -0.42 4.23
N THR A 152 1.18 0.79 4.24
CA THR A 152 1.92 2.03 4.02
C THR A 152 1.37 3.09 4.97
N ASP A 153 2.16 4.13 5.21
CA ASP A 153 1.76 5.24 6.07
C ASP A 153 1.32 4.78 7.46
N SER A 154 2.29 4.24 8.20
CA SER A 154 2.09 3.78 9.58
C SER A 154 3.35 4.03 10.40
N GLY A 155 3.23 4.73 11.51
CA GLY A 155 4.36 4.98 12.42
C GLY A 155 4.73 3.77 13.27
N ILE A 156 3.78 2.85 13.46
CA ILE A 156 3.97 1.53 14.12
C ILE A 156 3.09 0.50 13.41
N VAL A 157 3.46 -0.77 13.47
CA VAL A 157 2.56 -1.87 13.12
C VAL A 157 1.76 -2.25 14.36
N THR A 158 0.44 -2.11 14.31
CA THR A 158 -0.44 -2.50 15.42
C THR A 158 -0.59 -4.02 15.48
N SER A 159 -1.04 -4.57 16.62
CA SER A 159 -1.27 -6.03 16.71
C SER A 159 -2.26 -6.53 15.67
N ALA A 160 -3.33 -5.76 15.40
CA ALA A 160 -4.30 -6.11 14.37
C ALA A 160 -3.70 -6.07 12.96
N ALA A 161 -2.82 -5.10 12.66
CA ALA A 161 -2.09 -5.04 11.40
C ALA A 161 -1.12 -6.23 11.28
N HIS A 162 -0.39 -6.55 12.34
CA HIS A 162 0.52 -7.70 12.39
C HIS A 162 -0.24 -9.00 12.07
N GLU A 163 -1.35 -9.28 12.76
CA GLU A 163 -2.18 -10.46 12.52
C GLU A 163 -2.68 -10.53 11.06
N ALA A 164 -3.12 -9.41 10.50
CA ALA A 164 -3.58 -9.34 9.11
C ALA A 164 -2.47 -9.57 8.07
N LEU A 165 -1.20 -9.32 8.44
CA LEU A 165 -0.03 -9.50 7.59
C LEU A 165 0.61 -10.89 7.68
N LEU A 166 0.14 -11.76 8.58
CA LEU A 166 0.56 -13.17 8.64
C LEU A 166 0.00 -13.95 7.43
N ASP A 167 0.64 -15.06 7.09
CA ASP A 167 0.16 -15.98 6.05
C ASP A 167 -0.04 -15.32 4.67
N VAL A 168 0.90 -14.48 4.25
CA VAL A 168 0.89 -13.83 2.94
C VAL A 168 2.07 -14.24 2.08
N ARG A 169 1.84 -14.41 0.77
CA ARG A 169 2.90 -14.67 -0.21
C ARG A 169 3.61 -13.39 -0.66
N ILE A 170 2.89 -12.30 -0.78
CA ILE A 170 3.42 -10.99 -1.14
C ILE A 170 3.20 -10.05 0.04
N LEU A 171 4.26 -9.39 0.51
CA LEU A 171 4.18 -8.38 1.56
C LEU A 171 4.67 -7.03 1.03
N ALA A 172 3.78 -6.06 0.92
CA ALA A 172 4.11 -4.67 0.68
C ALA A 172 4.17 -3.94 2.03
N LEU A 173 5.38 -3.69 2.52
CA LEU A 173 5.65 -3.16 3.87
C LEU A 173 6.33 -1.80 3.78
N GLU A 174 5.83 -0.82 4.51
CA GLU A 174 6.49 0.48 4.61
C GLU A 174 7.92 0.34 5.16
N SER A 175 8.86 1.08 4.55
CA SER A 175 10.24 1.27 5.03
C SER A 175 10.68 2.68 4.61
N ASN A 176 10.14 3.67 5.32
CA ASN A 176 10.13 5.05 4.87
C ASN A 176 11.47 5.75 5.02
N HIS A 177 12.11 5.67 6.18
CA HIS A 177 13.28 6.49 6.46
C HIS A 177 14.41 5.74 7.17
N ASP A 178 15.63 6.17 6.88
CA ASP A 178 16.80 5.90 7.71
C ASP A 178 16.85 6.90 8.87
N GLU A 179 17.00 6.41 10.08
CA GLU A 179 16.96 7.25 11.30
C GLU A 179 18.08 8.28 11.33
N ASN A 180 19.28 7.94 10.83
CA ASN A 180 20.41 8.86 10.80
C ASN A 180 20.22 9.94 9.72
N MET A 181 19.70 9.57 8.54
CA MET A 181 19.38 10.54 7.50
C MET A 181 18.26 11.48 7.97
N LEU A 182 17.22 10.98 8.61
CA LEU A 182 16.15 11.81 9.18
C LEU A 182 16.70 12.74 10.26
N LYS A 183 17.50 12.23 11.21
CA LYS A 183 18.07 13.01 12.30
C LYS A 183 18.95 14.14 11.78
N ASN A 184 19.81 13.88 10.79
CA ASN A 184 20.79 14.82 10.26
C ASN A 184 20.33 15.57 9.02
N GLY A 185 19.18 15.21 8.44
CA GLY A 185 18.62 15.81 7.22
C GLY A 185 18.16 17.25 7.41
N SER A 186 17.76 17.88 6.30
CA SER A 186 17.40 19.30 6.24
C SER A 186 16.03 19.66 6.80
N TYR A 187 15.18 18.67 7.13
CA TYR A 187 13.83 18.95 7.63
C TYR A 187 13.84 19.68 8.98
N PRO A 188 12.89 20.60 9.21
CA PRO A 188 12.69 21.22 10.51
C PRO A 188 12.43 20.17 11.60
N TYR A 189 12.84 20.46 12.83
CA TYR A 189 12.71 19.54 13.97
C TYR A 189 11.28 19.01 14.16
N VAL A 190 10.27 19.85 13.99
CA VAL A 190 8.86 19.47 14.12
C VAL A 190 8.46 18.40 13.09
N ILE A 191 8.94 18.54 11.85
CA ILE A 191 8.70 17.56 10.78
C ILE A 191 9.42 16.24 11.07
N LYS A 192 10.67 16.29 11.53
CA LYS A 192 11.42 15.09 11.93
C LYS A 192 10.71 14.32 13.05
N ARG A 193 10.23 15.05 14.07
CA ARG A 193 9.46 14.44 15.16
C ARG A 193 8.16 13.81 14.69
N ARG A 194 7.43 14.46 13.76
CA ARG A 194 6.22 13.93 13.17
C ARG A 194 6.52 12.62 12.43
N ILE A 195 7.53 12.61 11.56
CA ILE A 195 7.92 11.42 10.78
C ILE A 195 8.29 10.24 11.70
N ALA A 196 9.06 10.49 12.76
CA ALA A 196 9.52 9.46 13.69
C ALA A 196 8.53 9.12 14.81
N SER A 197 7.31 9.65 14.78
CA SER A 197 6.30 9.36 15.81
C SER A 197 5.49 8.10 15.48
N GLU A 198 4.75 7.60 16.46
CA GLU A 198 3.82 6.48 16.27
C GLU A 198 2.72 6.76 15.23
N LEU A 199 2.44 8.04 14.94
CA LEU A 199 1.52 8.49 13.90
C LEU A 199 2.25 8.93 12.63
N GLY A 200 3.56 8.69 12.52
CA GLY A 200 4.38 9.06 11.37
C GLY A 200 4.52 7.93 10.37
N HIS A 201 5.77 7.46 10.21
CA HIS A 201 6.13 6.43 9.24
C HIS A 201 7.14 5.45 9.82
N LEU A 202 7.08 4.18 9.40
CA LEU A 202 8.04 3.16 9.80
C LEU A 202 9.46 3.52 9.33
N SER A 203 10.41 3.47 10.26
CA SER A 203 11.84 3.50 9.95
C SER A 203 12.30 2.17 9.34
N ASN A 204 13.46 2.18 8.68
CA ASN A 204 14.08 0.95 8.17
C ASN A 204 14.31 -0.10 9.28
N PRO A 205 14.80 0.26 10.50
CA PRO A 205 14.89 -0.69 11.62
C PRO A 205 13.56 -1.30 12.04
N GLN A 206 12.48 -0.50 12.16
CA GLN A 206 11.15 -1.00 12.51
C GLN A 206 10.62 -1.99 11.45
N ALA A 207 10.81 -1.68 10.16
CA ALA A 207 10.45 -2.60 9.07
C ALA A 207 11.26 -3.91 9.12
N THR A 208 12.55 -3.84 9.54
CA THR A 208 13.40 -5.02 9.76
C THR A 208 12.84 -5.92 10.86
N GLU A 209 12.50 -5.32 12.00
CA GLU A 209 11.97 -6.02 13.18
C GLU A 209 10.61 -6.66 12.88
N GLU A 210 9.73 -5.91 12.25
CA GLU A 210 8.40 -6.40 11.88
C GLU A 210 8.48 -7.58 10.89
N LEU A 211 9.27 -7.47 9.83
CA LEU A 211 9.45 -8.57 8.88
C LEU A 211 9.98 -9.82 9.54
N ALA A 212 10.95 -9.68 10.43
CA ALA A 212 11.52 -10.82 11.17
C ALA A 212 10.47 -11.47 12.10
N ALA A 213 9.64 -10.66 12.77
CA ALA A 213 8.55 -11.14 13.62
C ALA A 213 7.50 -11.92 12.81
N LEU A 214 7.01 -11.34 11.71
CA LEU A 214 6.03 -11.96 10.80
C LEU A 214 6.52 -13.33 10.30
N ILE A 215 7.75 -13.43 9.83
CA ILE A 215 8.31 -14.69 9.34
C ILE A 215 8.44 -15.72 10.46
N THR A 216 8.93 -15.31 11.63
CA THR A 216 9.13 -16.20 12.78
C THR A 216 7.80 -16.75 13.27
N GLU A 217 6.78 -15.90 13.38
CA GLU A 217 5.44 -16.30 13.81
C GLU A 217 4.75 -17.18 12.78
N SER A 218 4.76 -16.79 11.50
CA SER A 218 4.20 -17.61 10.42
C SER A 218 4.79 -19.02 10.39
N ARG A 219 6.11 -19.16 10.51
CA ARG A 219 6.77 -20.47 10.58
C ARG A 219 6.36 -21.28 11.80
N THR A 220 6.29 -20.63 12.96
CA THR A 220 5.92 -21.30 14.21
C THR A 220 4.49 -21.82 14.15
N ALA A 221 3.61 -21.08 13.49
CA ALA A 221 2.21 -21.44 13.26
C ALA A 221 1.99 -22.38 12.05
N GLY A 222 3.03 -22.70 11.28
CA GLY A 222 2.91 -23.52 10.07
C GLY A 222 2.20 -22.80 8.91
N LEU A 223 2.23 -21.47 8.91
CA LEU A 223 1.64 -20.60 7.90
C LEU A 223 2.64 -20.31 6.76
N CYS A 224 2.15 -19.74 5.66
CA CYS A 224 2.98 -19.26 4.57
C CYS A 224 3.89 -18.11 5.05
N THR A 225 5.11 -18.06 4.55
CA THR A 225 5.99 -16.90 4.71
C THR A 225 6.09 -16.17 3.38
N PRO A 226 6.34 -14.85 3.37
CA PRO A 226 6.45 -14.09 2.14
C PRO A 226 7.51 -14.66 1.17
N GLU A 227 7.14 -14.82 -0.10
CA GLU A 227 8.07 -15.11 -1.19
C GLU A 227 8.66 -13.81 -1.77
N THR A 228 7.91 -12.71 -1.66
CA THR A 228 8.36 -11.39 -2.09
C THR A 228 7.95 -10.33 -1.07
N VAL A 229 8.91 -9.49 -0.69
CA VAL A 229 8.70 -8.30 0.14
C VAL A 229 9.02 -7.05 -0.68
N VAL A 230 8.11 -6.08 -0.68
CA VAL A 230 8.29 -4.80 -1.37
C VAL A 230 8.37 -3.68 -0.32
N ALA A 231 9.52 -3.01 -0.25
CA ALA A 231 9.68 -1.80 0.57
C ALA A 231 8.83 -0.67 -0.02
N MET A 232 7.84 -0.20 0.74
CA MET A 232 6.90 0.82 0.32
C MET A 232 7.23 2.19 0.91
N HIS A 233 6.72 3.23 0.29
CA HIS A 233 6.73 4.63 0.75
C HIS A 233 8.12 5.16 1.13
N VAL A 234 9.14 4.82 0.34
CA VAL A 234 10.54 5.19 0.59
C VAL A 234 10.74 6.69 0.44
N SER A 235 11.19 7.36 1.48
CA SER A 235 11.44 8.81 1.49
C SER A 235 12.57 9.19 0.53
N GLN A 236 12.32 10.16 -0.34
CA GLN A 236 13.34 10.67 -1.26
C GLN A 236 14.41 11.55 -0.59
N ASN A 237 14.14 12.08 0.62
CA ASN A 237 15.02 12.98 1.33
C ASN A 237 15.72 12.33 2.53
N ASN A 238 15.11 11.32 3.14
CA ASN A 238 15.59 10.68 4.36
C ASN A 238 15.84 9.18 4.18
N ASN A 239 15.99 8.74 2.94
CA ASN A 239 16.32 7.36 2.58
C ASN A 239 16.96 7.33 1.19
N ASP A 240 17.48 6.16 0.81
CA ASP A 240 17.70 5.76 -0.58
C ASP A 240 17.24 4.33 -0.77
N TYR A 241 17.07 3.89 -2.02
CA TYR A 241 16.47 2.56 -2.28
C TYR A 241 17.37 1.37 -1.92
N ASN A 242 18.65 1.57 -1.57
CA ASN A 242 19.53 0.51 -1.10
C ASN A 242 19.35 0.26 0.38
N LEU A 243 19.09 1.31 1.18
CA LEU A 243 18.95 1.21 2.64
C LEU A 243 17.72 0.39 3.07
N PRO A 244 16.48 0.66 2.60
CA PRO A 244 15.33 -0.15 2.95
C PRO A 244 15.46 -1.59 2.42
N ARG A 245 16.09 -1.78 1.24
CA ARG A 245 16.39 -3.12 0.75
C ARG A 245 17.30 -3.89 1.69
N ALA A 246 18.43 -3.31 2.08
CA ALA A 246 19.36 -3.92 3.02
C ALA A 246 18.73 -4.17 4.40
N ALA A 247 17.84 -3.27 4.85
CA ALA A 247 17.11 -3.42 6.11
C ALA A 247 16.17 -4.64 6.07
N LEU A 248 15.40 -4.80 5.00
CA LEU A 248 14.52 -5.96 4.83
C LEU A 248 15.30 -7.27 4.61
N GLU A 249 16.40 -7.23 3.85
CA GLU A 249 17.31 -8.38 3.72
C GLU A 249 17.90 -8.80 5.08
N LYS A 250 18.20 -7.85 5.96
CA LYS A 250 18.60 -8.12 7.36
C LYS A 250 17.46 -8.77 8.16
N GLY A 251 16.21 -8.31 8.01
CA GLY A 251 15.03 -8.92 8.64
C GLY A 251 14.85 -10.37 8.21
N LEU A 252 15.01 -10.65 6.91
CA LEU A 252 15.03 -12.01 6.39
C LEU A 252 16.13 -12.86 7.04
N ALA A 253 17.35 -12.33 7.12
CA ALA A 253 18.49 -13.08 7.72
C ALA A 253 18.27 -13.38 9.20
N ILE A 254 17.65 -12.46 9.97
CA ILE A 254 17.32 -12.68 11.39
C ILE A 254 16.35 -13.87 11.56
N ALA A 255 15.33 -13.94 10.70
CA ALA A 255 14.30 -14.98 10.76
C ALA A 255 14.60 -16.19 9.85
N ASP A 256 15.78 -16.29 9.27
CA ASP A 256 16.14 -17.32 8.28
C ASP A 256 15.14 -17.39 7.11
N GLY A 257 14.63 -16.21 6.68
CA GLY A 257 13.68 -16.04 5.58
C GLY A 257 14.36 -16.09 4.21
N ASN A 258 13.59 -16.41 3.17
CA ASN A 258 14.09 -16.55 1.80
C ASN A 258 13.22 -15.79 0.78
N ALA A 259 12.71 -14.63 1.15
CA ALA A 259 11.94 -13.80 0.24
C ALA A 259 12.83 -12.97 -0.68
N ARG A 260 12.34 -12.69 -1.88
CA ARG A 260 12.92 -11.67 -2.75
C ARG A 260 12.56 -10.29 -2.23
N VAL A 261 13.55 -9.39 -2.07
CA VAL A 261 13.29 -8.00 -1.67
C VAL A 261 13.31 -7.07 -2.87
N LEU A 262 12.26 -6.28 -3.02
CA LEU A 262 12.10 -5.23 -4.02
C LEU A 262 11.80 -3.90 -3.34
N CYS A 263 11.81 -2.79 -4.11
CA CYS A 263 11.34 -1.48 -3.65
C CYS A 263 10.21 -1.00 -4.57
N GLY A 264 9.20 -0.37 -3.99
CA GLY A 264 8.25 0.48 -4.69
C GLY A 264 8.90 1.84 -4.96
N TYR A 265 8.97 2.23 -6.23
CA TYR A 265 9.63 3.48 -6.63
C TYR A 265 8.62 4.60 -6.85
N GLN A 266 9.05 5.84 -6.58
CA GLN A 266 8.22 7.01 -6.89
C GLN A 266 8.03 7.22 -8.39
N GLY A 267 9.03 6.94 -9.20
CA GLY A 267 9.08 7.34 -10.60
C GLY A 267 9.01 6.21 -11.62
N ARG A 268 8.87 4.95 -11.20
CA ARG A 268 8.82 3.79 -12.09
C ARG A 268 7.99 2.66 -11.51
N LEU A 269 7.52 1.79 -12.37
CA LEU A 269 6.77 0.58 -12.03
C LEU A 269 7.65 -0.43 -11.26
N THR A 270 7.05 -1.11 -10.27
CA THR A 270 7.54 -2.36 -9.70
C THR A 270 6.42 -3.39 -9.78
N SER A 271 6.65 -4.52 -10.45
CA SER A 271 5.68 -5.61 -10.56
C SER A 271 6.19 -6.89 -9.91
N VAL A 272 5.27 -7.59 -9.25
CA VAL A 272 5.45 -8.88 -8.58
C VAL A 272 4.36 -9.83 -9.07
N SER A 273 4.74 -11.03 -9.42
CA SER A 273 3.84 -12.11 -9.88
C SER A 273 4.01 -13.36 -9.03
#